data_62e01cbbf02a179ebe5a4ddb87d1f262
#
_entry.id   62e01cbbf02a179ebe5a4ddb87d1f262
#
_cell.length_a   1.000
_cell.length_b   1.000
_cell.length_c   1.000
_cell.angle_alpha   90.00
_cell.angle_beta   90.00
_cell.angle_gamma   90.00
#
_symmetry.space_group_name_H-M   'P 1'
#
loop_
_entity.id
_entity.type
_entity.pdbx_description
1 polymer ?
#
loop_
_entity_poly.entity_id
_entity_poly.type
_entity_poly.pdbx_seq_one_letter_code
_entity_poly.pdbx_strand_id
1 'polypeptide(L)'
;TPPPTTVTLKKGPVASSNEFGGQSFVFGTTKDITKPVIDGVASFLDVDIKEGTVVDQSFPFSTNNINQRFILSNSGIDLDTLEVNVRPSSTSSLLSNYVRQDSLFDAVTGSSINKNSLIYYIQEIEDEQYEIIFGDGIFGKALEDGNIVEVSYILSNGSDGNGISNLSFAGKCTYNRNAIENTITSGISIVTAINPSSGGDEIESIDSVKKYAPQIYATQNRALTANDYEILIPNKIYQETESISVYGGEELVPPQYGKVFISIKPRTGDFVPNAIKENIKRDLRKYSVAGIVPEILDLKYLFLETESKVYYNTSLAPNSLMVSATILNNINKLAASAELNKYGARFKYSKFLKVIDQSHESITSNITTVEMRRDLRLATDQFAEYAIDFGNQFDVRYMDGFNIRSSAFRVLDISNEVYLYDLPNSDARTGSLGLFSLDAPGSTTPLIERQNVGVVNYETGRITLNPINITSGKTKDAQQILEISVCPLSNDVIGLQDLYLQLDTSNVEMVIDEIASGADPSGSTYTVTPSYKTKKLVR
;
A
#
# COMPACT_ATOMS: atom_id res chain seq x y z
N THR A 1 -39.17 27.10 20.62
CA THR A 1 -37.94 27.67 21.21
C THR A 1 -36.87 27.76 20.12
N PRO A 2 -36.11 28.87 19.98
CA PRO A 2 -35.09 28.97 18.94
C PRO A 2 -34.06 27.86 19.09
N PRO A 3 -33.50 27.32 17.95
CA PRO A 3 -32.44 26.32 17.99
C PRO A 3 -31.20 26.83 18.72
N PRO A 4 -30.35 25.98 19.29
CA PRO A 4 -29.08 26.38 19.86
C PRO A 4 -28.17 26.98 18.77
N THR A 5 -27.26 27.87 19.15
CA THR A 5 -26.33 28.49 18.22
C THR A 5 -25.15 27.56 17.86
N THR A 6 -24.79 26.70 18.78
CA THR A 6 -23.68 25.74 18.61
C THR A 6 -24.03 24.39 19.21
N VAL A 7 -23.45 23.32 18.66
CA VAL A 7 -23.47 21.96 19.21
C VAL A 7 -22.03 21.50 19.38
N THR A 8 -21.77 20.81 20.50
CA THR A 8 -20.48 20.23 20.83
C THR A 8 -20.58 18.71 20.81
N LEU A 9 -19.78 18.06 19.97
CA LEU A 9 -19.46 16.65 20.08
C LEU A 9 -18.43 16.49 21.21
N LYS A 10 -18.81 15.74 22.23
CA LYS A 10 -17.95 15.56 23.41
C LYS A 10 -16.87 14.55 23.14
N LYS A 11 -15.70 14.74 23.80
CA LYS A 11 -14.64 13.73 23.83
C LYS A 11 -15.17 12.40 24.38
N GLY A 12 -14.57 11.32 23.95
CA GLY A 12 -14.99 9.97 24.28
C GLY A 12 -15.41 9.17 23.05
N PRO A 13 -16.18 8.11 23.21
CA PRO A 13 -16.74 7.34 22.09
C PRO A 13 -17.54 8.24 21.15
N VAL A 14 -17.38 8.07 19.85
CA VAL A 14 -18.13 8.79 18.81
C VAL A 14 -18.94 7.82 17.97
N ALA A 15 -18.33 6.68 17.61
CA ALA A 15 -18.96 5.68 16.77
C ALA A 15 -18.60 4.26 17.22
N SER A 16 -19.43 3.30 16.89
CA SER A 16 -19.15 1.87 17.05
C SER A 16 -19.40 1.12 15.76
N SER A 17 -18.59 0.10 15.50
CA SER A 17 -18.79 -0.79 14.37
C SER A 17 -19.88 -1.82 14.68
N ASN A 18 -20.45 -2.41 13.62
CA ASN A 18 -21.07 -3.72 13.71
C ASN A 18 -19.99 -4.77 13.99
N GLU A 19 -20.41 -6.01 14.22
CA GLU A 19 -19.47 -7.13 14.42
C GLU A 19 -18.56 -7.28 13.19
N PHE A 20 -17.26 -7.19 13.41
CA PHE A 20 -16.20 -7.32 12.41
C PHE A 20 -15.11 -8.24 12.97
N GLY A 21 -14.83 -9.36 12.29
CA GLY A 21 -13.88 -10.36 12.79
C GLY A 21 -14.30 -11.03 14.11
N GLY A 22 -15.60 -11.00 14.49
CA GLY A 22 -16.10 -11.54 15.76
C GLY A 22 -16.06 -10.56 16.93
N GLN A 23 -15.68 -9.28 16.70
CA GLN A 23 -15.61 -8.23 17.71
C GLN A 23 -16.29 -6.95 17.23
N SER A 24 -16.66 -6.07 18.15
CA SER A 24 -17.16 -4.73 17.87
C SER A 24 -16.12 -3.70 18.29
N PHE A 25 -15.80 -2.77 17.39
CA PHE A 25 -14.79 -1.74 17.61
C PHE A 25 -15.43 -0.39 17.90
N VAL A 26 -14.82 0.37 18.79
CA VAL A 26 -15.24 1.72 19.15
C VAL A 26 -14.25 2.72 18.56
N PHE A 27 -14.79 3.79 18.01
CA PHE A 27 -14.00 4.92 17.47
C PHE A 27 -14.31 6.16 18.30
N GLY A 28 -13.28 6.86 18.73
CA GLY A 28 -13.41 7.99 19.63
C GLY A 28 -12.54 9.18 19.26
N THR A 29 -12.69 10.25 20.05
CA THR A 29 -11.84 11.45 19.99
C THR A 29 -11.47 11.89 21.42
N THR A 30 -10.27 12.42 21.58
CA THR A 30 -9.80 12.96 22.86
C THR A 30 -10.16 14.44 23.06
N LYS A 31 -10.80 15.08 22.07
CA LYS A 31 -11.13 16.52 22.06
C LYS A 31 -12.63 16.77 21.95
N ASP A 32 -13.12 17.81 22.62
CA ASP A 32 -14.45 18.37 22.37
C ASP A 32 -14.44 19.15 21.04
N ILE A 33 -15.38 18.87 20.14
CA ILE A 33 -15.49 19.53 18.83
C ILE A 33 -16.79 20.32 18.78
N THR A 34 -16.72 21.64 18.63
CA THR A 34 -17.90 22.52 18.58
C THR A 34 -18.12 23.03 17.16
N LYS A 35 -19.34 22.92 16.67
CA LYS A 35 -19.76 23.42 15.35
C LYS A 35 -21.00 24.33 15.49
N PRO A 36 -21.12 25.36 14.62
CA PRO A 36 -22.30 26.22 14.58
C PRO A 36 -23.53 25.44 14.04
N VAL A 37 -24.70 25.84 14.44
CA VAL A 37 -25.97 25.36 13.89
C VAL A 37 -26.41 26.30 12.76
N ILE A 38 -26.55 25.75 11.56
CA ILE A 38 -27.01 26.44 10.36
C ILE A 38 -28.29 25.77 9.89
N ASP A 39 -29.36 26.49 9.69
CA ASP A 39 -30.69 25.98 9.29
C ASP A 39 -31.21 24.83 10.18
N GLY A 40 -30.90 24.90 11.48
CA GLY A 40 -31.32 23.88 12.44
C GLY A 40 -30.45 22.62 12.48
N VAL A 41 -29.36 22.57 11.71
CA VAL A 41 -28.45 21.42 11.61
C VAL A 41 -27.02 21.84 12.00
N ALA A 42 -26.37 21.01 12.82
CA ALA A 42 -24.94 21.10 13.07
C ALA A 42 -24.24 19.98 12.29
N SER A 43 -23.40 20.34 11.33
CA SER A 43 -22.65 19.39 10.50
C SER A 43 -21.22 19.28 11.01
N PHE A 44 -20.82 18.05 11.35
CA PHE A 44 -19.47 17.69 11.74
C PHE A 44 -18.81 16.99 10.56
N LEU A 45 -18.20 17.78 9.67
CA LEU A 45 -17.47 17.27 8.50
C LEU A 45 -16.01 17.07 8.87
N ASP A 46 -15.40 16.04 8.30
CA ASP A 46 -13.98 15.72 8.44
C ASP A 46 -13.52 15.60 9.90
N VAL A 47 -14.33 14.93 10.73
CA VAL A 47 -13.95 14.62 12.11
C VAL A 47 -13.01 13.43 12.11
N ASP A 48 -11.80 13.65 12.61
CA ASP A 48 -10.82 12.61 12.82
C ASP A 48 -11.18 11.80 14.07
N ILE A 49 -11.58 10.56 13.89
CA ILE A 49 -11.88 9.60 14.96
C ILE A 49 -10.92 8.42 14.85
N LYS A 50 -10.39 7.98 15.99
CA LYS A 50 -9.44 6.87 16.08
C LYS A 50 -10.09 5.66 16.73
N GLU A 51 -9.71 4.48 16.24
CA GLU A 51 -10.14 3.22 16.86
C GLU A 51 -9.51 3.09 18.27
N GLY A 52 -10.31 2.63 19.23
CA GLY A 52 -9.87 2.30 20.57
C GLY A 52 -10.71 2.92 21.68
N THR A 53 -10.23 2.73 22.90
CA THR A 53 -10.89 3.22 24.13
C THR A 53 -10.23 4.49 24.61
N VAL A 54 -11.01 5.57 24.78
CA VAL A 54 -10.52 6.82 25.36
C VAL A 54 -10.30 6.65 26.87
N VAL A 55 -9.10 6.98 27.32
CA VAL A 55 -8.70 6.93 28.73
C VAL A 55 -8.33 8.30 29.20
N ASP A 56 -8.83 8.68 30.39
CA ASP A 56 -8.49 9.92 31.08
C ASP A 56 -7.72 9.60 32.35
N GLN A 57 -6.57 10.25 32.54
CA GLN A 57 -5.76 10.15 33.77
C GLN A 57 -5.51 11.56 34.34
N SER A 58 -5.40 11.64 35.65
CA SER A 58 -5.14 12.91 36.35
C SER A 58 -4.05 12.74 37.39
N PHE A 59 -3.07 13.64 37.38
CA PHE A 59 -1.92 13.61 38.26
C PHE A 59 -1.85 14.95 39.03
N PRO A 60 -2.04 14.97 40.35
CA PRO A 60 -1.74 16.13 41.17
C PRO A 60 -0.24 16.34 41.27
N PHE A 61 0.23 17.56 41.02
CA PHE A 61 1.65 17.90 41.19
C PHE A 61 1.90 18.58 42.50
N SER A 62 2.98 18.17 43.17
CA SER A 62 3.47 18.84 44.38
C SER A 62 4.99 18.97 44.37
N THR A 63 5.46 20.18 44.65
CA THR A 63 6.88 20.53 44.78
C THR A 63 7.55 19.81 45.94
N ASN A 64 6.79 19.28 46.91
CA ASN A 64 7.31 18.47 48.00
C ASN A 64 7.79 17.07 47.55
N ASN A 65 7.34 16.62 46.37
CA ASN A 65 7.74 15.35 45.78
C ASN A 65 8.78 15.58 44.67
N ILE A 66 10.04 15.62 45.04
CA ILE A 66 11.16 15.98 44.15
C ILE A 66 11.32 14.99 42.98
N ASN A 67 10.88 13.74 43.16
CA ASN A 67 11.02 12.66 42.17
C ASN A 67 9.67 12.25 41.59
N GLN A 68 8.70 13.16 41.47
CA GLN A 68 7.41 12.85 40.90
C GLN A 68 7.53 12.58 39.39
N ARG A 69 7.03 11.41 38.98
CA ARG A 69 6.99 10.97 37.59
C ARG A 69 5.55 10.87 37.13
N PHE A 70 5.30 11.25 35.87
CA PHE A 70 3.99 11.17 35.23
C PHE A 70 3.99 10.00 34.24
N ILE A 71 3.73 8.79 34.76
CA ILE A 71 3.80 7.56 33.99
C ILE A 71 2.40 7.17 33.51
N LEU A 72 2.29 6.97 32.20
CA LEU A 72 1.15 6.36 31.55
C LEU A 72 1.39 4.85 31.51
N SER A 73 0.71 4.13 32.39
CA SER A 73 0.99 2.71 32.66
C SER A 73 0.28 1.73 31.72
N ASN A 74 -0.43 2.22 30.71
CA ASN A 74 -1.09 1.37 29.73
C ASN A 74 -0.15 1.09 28.55
N SER A 75 -0.16 -0.14 28.04
CA SER A 75 0.41 -0.49 26.74
C SER A 75 -0.60 -0.18 25.63
N GLY A 76 -0.15 -0.03 24.38
CA GLY A 76 -1.02 0.22 23.23
C GLY A 76 -1.57 1.65 23.16
N ILE A 77 -0.90 2.62 23.77
CA ILE A 77 -1.27 4.04 23.69
C ILE A 77 -0.98 4.57 22.29
N ASP A 78 -1.99 5.11 21.63
CA ASP A 78 -1.80 5.92 20.41
C ASP A 78 -1.32 7.33 20.81
N LEU A 79 -0.01 7.56 20.66
CA LEU A 79 0.65 8.82 21.02
C LEU A 79 0.19 10.03 20.19
N ASP A 80 -0.40 9.83 19.01
CA ASP A 80 -0.93 10.91 18.19
C ASP A 80 -2.26 11.44 18.75
N THR A 81 -2.91 10.66 19.61
CA THR A 81 -4.16 11.06 20.29
C THR A 81 -3.93 11.70 21.64
N LEU A 82 -2.68 11.76 22.11
CA LEU A 82 -2.33 12.23 23.44
C LEU A 82 -2.59 13.72 23.60
N GLU A 83 -3.47 14.06 24.55
CA GLU A 83 -3.78 15.43 24.97
C GLU A 83 -3.34 15.64 26.41
N VAL A 84 -2.51 16.66 26.62
CA VAL A 84 -2.02 17.04 27.93
C VAL A 84 -2.48 18.43 28.29
N ASN A 85 -3.29 18.53 29.33
CA ASN A 85 -3.81 19.78 29.86
C ASN A 85 -3.38 19.97 31.30
N VAL A 86 -3.10 21.20 31.70
CA VAL A 86 -2.73 21.51 33.07
C VAL A 86 -3.70 22.55 33.65
N ARG A 87 -4.30 22.21 34.79
CA ARG A 87 -5.07 23.12 35.63
C ARG A 87 -4.23 23.75 36.72
N PRO A 88 -4.38 25.03 37.00
CA PRO A 88 -3.64 25.69 38.10
C PRO A 88 -3.94 25.14 39.50
N SER A 89 -5.15 24.61 39.70
CA SER A 89 -5.56 23.94 40.97
C SER A 89 -6.75 23.03 40.76
N SER A 90 -7.07 22.21 41.74
CA SER A 90 -8.24 21.29 41.71
C SER A 90 -9.60 22.02 41.58
N THR A 91 -9.68 23.28 41.99
CA THR A 91 -10.90 24.09 41.94
C THR A 91 -10.98 24.98 40.68
N SER A 92 -9.90 25.09 39.91
CA SER A 92 -9.87 25.92 38.71
C SER A 92 -10.54 25.20 37.54
N SER A 93 -11.34 25.93 36.75
CA SER A 93 -11.89 25.50 35.48
C SER A 93 -11.01 25.86 34.26
N LEU A 94 -9.92 26.62 34.51
CA LEU A 94 -9.01 27.08 33.46
C LEU A 94 -8.08 25.89 33.08
N LEU A 95 -8.09 25.53 31.80
CA LEU A 95 -7.19 24.52 31.22
C LEU A 95 -6.15 25.19 30.35
N SER A 96 -4.89 24.85 30.56
CA SER A 96 -3.78 25.21 29.68
C SER A 96 -3.37 23.97 28.88
N ASN A 97 -3.54 24.01 27.56
CA ASN A 97 -3.13 22.92 26.68
C ASN A 97 -1.62 22.97 26.46
N TYR A 98 -0.93 21.87 26.69
CA TYR A 98 0.49 21.70 26.46
C TYR A 98 0.69 20.90 25.16
N VAL A 99 1.72 21.27 24.40
CA VAL A 99 2.02 20.70 23.09
C VAL A 99 3.26 19.80 23.20
N ARG A 100 3.19 18.62 22.60
CA ARG A 100 4.35 17.71 22.51
C ARG A 100 5.46 18.34 21.67
N GLN A 101 6.68 18.21 22.16
CA GLN A 101 7.89 18.62 21.46
C GLN A 101 8.91 17.48 21.44
N ASP A 102 9.56 17.32 20.29
CA ASP A 102 10.62 16.33 20.09
C ASP A 102 12.01 17.01 20.01
N SER A 103 12.07 18.34 19.98
CA SER A 103 13.32 19.10 19.91
C SER A 103 13.21 20.45 20.66
N LEU A 104 14.35 21.03 20.98
CA LEU A 104 14.43 22.37 21.61
C LEU A 104 14.10 23.54 20.66
N PHE A 105 13.83 23.26 19.40
CA PHE A 105 13.47 24.23 18.38
C PHE A 105 12.09 23.92 17.83
N ASP A 106 11.18 24.88 17.89
CA ASP A 106 9.86 24.75 17.28
C ASP A 106 9.98 24.95 15.76
N ALA A 107 9.90 23.85 15.02
CA ALA A 107 10.01 23.84 13.57
C ALA A 107 8.83 24.58 12.87
N VAL A 108 7.68 24.66 13.53
CA VAL A 108 6.46 25.30 12.96
C VAL A 108 6.55 26.82 13.04
N THR A 109 6.93 27.35 14.20
CA THR A 109 7.03 28.79 14.41
C THR A 109 8.41 29.35 14.08
N GLY A 110 9.42 28.50 13.92
CA GLY A 110 10.82 28.90 13.72
C GLY A 110 11.43 29.56 14.95
N SER A 111 10.79 29.43 16.13
CA SER A 111 11.23 30.06 17.38
C SER A 111 11.89 29.03 18.31
N SER A 112 12.83 29.50 19.12
CA SER A 112 13.39 28.70 20.20
C SER A 112 12.41 28.61 21.36
N ILE A 113 12.35 27.42 21.97
CA ILE A 113 11.58 27.17 23.18
C ILE A 113 12.11 28.05 24.32
N ASN A 114 11.22 28.67 25.07
CA ASN A 114 11.54 29.53 26.18
C ASN A 114 10.78 29.12 27.47
N LYS A 115 11.08 29.77 28.57
CA LYS A 115 10.51 29.47 29.90
C LYS A 115 8.97 29.55 30.02
N ASN A 116 8.29 30.17 29.06
CA ASN A 116 6.82 30.33 29.07
C ASN A 116 6.15 29.38 28.09
N SER A 117 6.90 28.62 27.31
CA SER A 117 6.36 27.69 26.33
C SER A 117 5.63 26.52 27.02
N LEU A 118 4.35 26.33 26.67
CA LEU A 118 3.51 25.27 27.23
C LEU A 118 3.80 23.98 26.43
N ILE A 119 4.83 23.28 26.84
CA ILE A 119 5.31 22.08 26.14
C ILE A 119 5.56 20.94 27.11
N TYR A 120 5.52 19.73 26.57
CA TYR A 120 5.96 18.51 27.22
C TYR A 120 6.76 17.63 26.27
N TYR A 121 7.56 16.74 26.85
CA TYR A 121 8.31 15.70 26.14
C TYR A 121 7.76 14.35 26.56
N ILE A 122 7.90 13.37 25.66
CA ILE A 122 7.57 11.97 25.94
C ILE A 122 8.84 11.14 25.90
N GLN A 123 8.97 10.24 26.86
CA GLN A 123 9.99 9.22 26.89
C GLN A 123 9.34 7.86 27.09
N GLU A 124 9.67 6.90 26.23
CA GLU A 124 9.33 5.50 26.45
C GLU A 124 10.20 4.93 27.56
N ILE A 125 9.59 4.17 28.45
CA ILE A 125 10.24 3.48 29.56
C ILE A 125 10.00 1.98 29.45
N GLU A 126 10.41 1.20 30.45
CA GLU A 126 10.22 -0.26 30.46
C GLU A 126 8.73 -0.64 30.31
N ASP A 127 8.47 -1.83 29.75
CA ASP A 127 7.13 -2.42 29.57
C ASP A 127 6.18 -1.60 28.68
N GLU A 128 6.69 -0.95 27.62
CA GLU A 128 5.89 -0.17 26.64
C GLU A 128 5.08 0.96 27.30
N GLN A 129 5.57 1.48 28.43
CA GLN A 129 4.96 2.60 29.13
C GLN A 129 5.62 3.91 28.71
N TYR A 130 4.91 5.01 28.93
CA TYR A 130 5.39 6.32 28.57
C TYR A 130 5.44 7.25 29.78
N GLU A 131 6.49 8.04 29.86
CA GLU A 131 6.64 9.10 30.86
C GLU A 131 6.51 10.46 30.21
N ILE A 132 5.67 11.31 30.78
CA ILE A 132 5.52 12.72 30.38
C ILE A 132 6.49 13.56 31.19
N ILE A 133 7.31 14.36 30.51
CA ILE A 133 8.30 15.25 31.10
C ILE A 133 7.94 16.69 30.76
N PHE A 134 7.77 17.54 31.75
CA PHE A 134 7.49 18.96 31.59
C PHE A 134 8.77 19.78 31.56
N GLY A 135 8.64 21.04 31.13
CA GLY A 135 9.76 22.00 31.15
C GLY A 135 10.26 22.29 32.56
N ASP A 136 11.51 22.71 32.65
CA ASP A 136 12.23 23.03 33.88
C ASP A 136 12.18 24.54 34.25
N GLY A 137 11.47 25.36 33.49
CA GLY A 137 11.42 26.81 33.64
C GLY A 137 12.53 27.55 32.87
N ILE A 138 13.40 26.82 32.17
CA ILE A 138 14.37 27.31 31.19
C ILE A 138 13.91 26.90 29.79
N PHE A 139 13.71 25.61 29.59
CA PHE A 139 13.21 25.00 28.36
C PHE A 139 11.77 24.47 28.57
N GLY A 140 10.81 25.39 28.44
CA GLY A 140 9.42 25.12 28.68
C GLY A 140 8.97 25.58 30.09
N LYS A 141 7.65 25.78 30.23
CA LYS A 141 7.07 26.20 31.51
C LYS A 141 7.12 25.05 32.52
N ALA A 142 7.72 25.32 33.70
CA ALA A 142 7.69 24.40 34.83
C ALA A 142 6.29 24.33 35.44
N LEU A 143 5.95 23.16 36.01
CA LEU A 143 4.74 23.02 36.81
C LEU A 143 4.88 23.74 38.17
N GLU A 144 3.78 24.25 38.66
CA GLU A 144 3.68 24.93 39.95
C GLU A 144 2.97 24.05 40.98
N ASP A 145 3.27 24.24 42.25
CA ASP A 145 2.64 23.46 43.33
C ASP A 145 1.11 23.56 43.31
N GLY A 146 0.43 22.40 43.40
CA GLY A 146 -1.03 22.32 43.28
C GLY A 146 -1.58 22.20 41.88
N ASN A 147 -0.72 22.24 40.84
CA ASN A 147 -1.17 21.97 39.49
C ASN A 147 -1.76 20.57 39.36
N ILE A 148 -2.77 20.43 38.51
CA ILE A 148 -3.36 19.15 38.14
C ILE A 148 -3.07 18.90 36.66
N VAL A 149 -2.31 17.86 36.37
CA VAL A 149 -2.04 17.41 35.01
C VAL A 149 -3.13 16.43 34.60
N GLU A 150 -3.88 16.78 33.56
CA GLU A 150 -4.94 15.94 32.97
C GLU A 150 -4.47 15.44 31.63
N VAL A 151 -4.52 14.12 31.46
CA VAL A 151 -4.05 13.45 30.25
C VAL A 151 -5.18 12.61 29.68
N SER A 152 -5.44 12.78 28.38
CA SER A 152 -6.41 11.99 27.64
C SER A 152 -5.72 11.34 26.45
N TYR A 153 -5.95 10.06 26.22
CA TYR A 153 -5.39 9.30 25.10
C TYR A 153 -6.29 8.13 24.71
N ILE A 154 -6.03 7.53 23.56
CA ILE A 154 -6.73 6.34 23.09
C ILE A 154 -5.83 5.12 23.24
N LEU A 155 -6.40 4.04 23.77
CA LEU A 155 -5.82 2.69 23.73
C LEU A 155 -6.34 2.00 22.48
N SER A 156 -5.49 1.77 21.50
CA SER A 156 -5.83 1.15 20.22
C SER A 156 -5.62 -0.37 20.29
N ASN A 157 -6.40 -1.10 19.48
CA ASN A 157 -6.22 -2.53 19.23
C ASN A 157 -5.30 -2.80 18.02
N GLY A 158 -4.50 -1.81 17.60
CA GLY A 158 -3.55 -1.95 16.51
C GLY A 158 -4.22 -2.16 15.15
N SER A 159 -3.79 -3.18 14.43
CA SER A 159 -4.29 -3.47 13.07
C SER A 159 -5.70 -4.07 13.02
N ASP A 160 -6.24 -4.56 14.12
CA ASP A 160 -7.53 -5.29 14.17
C ASP A 160 -8.72 -4.41 13.75
N GLY A 161 -8.63 -3.10 13.99
CA GLY A 161 -9.64 -2.11 13.61
C GLY A 161 -9.62 -1.67 12.15
N ASN A 162 -8.72 -2.19 11.32
CA ASN A 162 -8.62 -1.80 9.91
C ASN A 162 -9.69 -2.46 9.03
N GLY A 163 -10.19 -1.73 8.03
CA GLY A 163 -11.16 -2.24 7.05
C GLY A 163 -12.63 -2.02 7.42
N ILE A 164 -12.93 -1.37 8.54
CA ILE A 164 -14.29 -1.11 9.00
C ILE A 164 -14.88 0.10 8.27
N SER A 165 -16.02 -0.07 7.61
CA SER A 165 -16.71 0.98 6.85
C SER A 165 -18.10 1.33 7.40
N ASN A 166 -18.72 0.41 8.18
CA ASN A 166 -20.06 0.60 8.71
C ASN A 166 -20.01 0.99 10.19
N LEU A 167 -20.34 2.25 10.46
CA LEU A 167 -20.31 2.83 11.79
C LEU A 167 -21.68 3.32 12.21
N SER A 168 -22.01 3.12 13.49
CA SER A 168 -23.20 3.65 14.15
C SER A 168 -22.79 4.69 15.19
N PHE A 169 -23.55 5.76 15.34
CA PHE A 169 -23.25 6.80 16.33
C PHE A 169 -23.38 6.24 17.76
N ALA A 170 -22.31 6.35 18.53
CA ALA A 170 -22.23 5.92 19.93
C ALA A 170 -21.79 7.07 20.87
N GLY A 171 -21.70 8.29 20.32
CA GLY A 171 -21.16 9.44 21.02
C GLY A 171 -22.18 10.26 21.81
N LYS A 172 -21.71 11.39 22.33
CA LYS A 172 -22.51 12.37 23.05
C LYS A 172 -22.39 13.74 22.40
N CYS A 173 -23.54 14.28 21.94
CA CYS A 173 -23.63 15.67 21.49
C CYS A 173 -24.36 16.52 22.52
N THR A 174 -23.83 17.70 22.81
CA THR A 174 -24.41 18.64 23.79
C THR A 174 -24.55 20.04 23.22
N TYR A 175 -25.43 20.82 23.81
CA TYR A 175 -25.53 22.25 23.55
C TYR A 175 -25.77 23.04 24.86
N ASN A 176 -25.29 24.25 24.91
CA ASN A 176 -25.51 25.12 26.06
C ASN A 176 -26.74 26.04 25.84
N ARG A 177 -27.62 26.08 26.84
CA ARG A 177 -28.77 26.94 26.88
C ARG A 177 -28.90 27.57 28.27
N ASN A 178 -28.89 28.88 28.35
CA ASN A 178 -28.95 29.59 29.63
C ASN A 178 -27.89 29.09 30.64
N ALA A 179 -26.67 28.85 30.18
CA ALA A 179 -25.56 28.29 30.96
C ALA A 179 -25.79 26.83 31.46
N ILE A 180 -26.85 26.14 30.99
CA ILE A 180 -27.10 24.74 31.29
C ILE A 180 -26.74 23.91 30.07
N GLU A 181 -25.90 22.88 30.27
CA GLU A 181 -25.54 21.89 29.23
C GLU A 181 -26.69 20.90 29.07
N ASN A 182 -27.17 20.76 27.84
CA ASN A 182 -28.22 19.80 27.48
C ASN A 182 -27.68 18.79 26.49
N THR A 183 -28.08 17.52 26.64
CA THR A 183 -27.67 16.44 25.74
C THR A 183 -28.70 16.25 24.62
N ILE A 184 -28.21 16.07 23.39
CA ILE A 184 -29.03 15.72 22.23
C ILE A 184 -29.17 14.19 22.20
N THR A 185 -30.41 13.70 22.23
CA THR A 185 -30.71 12.27 22.29
C THR A 185 -31.33 11.71 21.02
N SER A 186 -31.66 12.55 20.04
CA SER A 186 -32.31 12.15 18.80
C SER A 186 -31.93 13.06 17.64
N GLY A 187 -32.13 12.59 16.41
CA GLY A 187 -31.84 13.36 15.21
C GLY A 187 -30.35 13.40 14.85
N ILE A 188 -29.56 12.48 15.37
CA ILE A 188 -28.14 12.34 15.03
C ILE A 188 -28.01 11.20 14.02
N SER A 189 -27.28 11.44 12.94
CA SER A 189 -26.94 10.43 11.94
C SER A 189 -25.48 10.52 11.55
N ILE A 190 -24.84 9.39 11.30
CA ILE A 190 -23.53 9.33 10.65
C ILE A 190 -23.79 9.21 9.14
N VAL A 191 -23.17 10.09 8.38
CA VAL A 191 -23.03 9.90 6.93
C VAL A 191 -21.95 8.84 6.75
N THR A 192 -22.26 7.77 6.03
CA THR A 192 -21.37 6.62 5.81
C THR A 192 -19.97 7.08 5.41
N ALA A 193 -18.96 6.59 6.12
CA ALA A 193 -17.57 6.82 5.75
C ALA A 193 -17.32 6.31 4.32
N ILE A 194 -16.77 7.15 3.47
CA ILE A 194 -16.46 6.79 2.07
C ILE A 194 -15.30 5.80 2.02
N ASN A 195 -14.38 5.91 2.98
CA ASN A 195 -13.23 5.03 3.09
C ASN A 195 -13.33 4.17 4.36
N PRO A 196 -12.95 2.89 4.29
CA PRO A 196 -12.83 2.06 5.48
C PRO A 196 -11.72 2.59 6.41
N SER A 197 -11.80 2.23 7.71
CA SER A 197 -10.74 2.53 8.68
C SER A 197 -9.41 1.96 8.23
N SER A 198 -8.34 2.70 8.45
CA SER A 198 -6.97 2.33 8.07
C SER A 198 -5.95 3.01 8.98
N GLY A 199 -4.70 2.57 8.91
CA GLY A 199 -3.59 3.17 9.63
C GLY A 199 -3.35 2.57 11.02
N GLY A 200 -4.13 1.56 11.43
CA GLY A 200 -3.79 0.76 12.60
C GLY A 200 -2.62 -0.18 12.28
N ASP A 201 -1.63 -0.25 13.17
CA ASP A 201 -0.47 -1.13 13.05
C ASP A 201 -0.08 -1.69 14.42
N GLU A 202 0.73 -2.74 14.42
CA GLU A 202 1.31 -3.30 15.62
C GLU A 202 2.46 -2.42 16.13
N ILE A 203 2.80 -2.58 17.41
CA ILE A 203 3.97 -1.93 17.99
C ILE A 203 5.22 -2.38 17.24
N GLU A 204 6.09 -1.44 16.90
CA GLU A 204 7.31 -1.71 16.14
C GLU A 204 8.20 -2.72 16.89
N SER A 205 8.59 -3.79 16.20
CA SER A 205 9.43 -4.83 16.80
C SER A 205 10.84 -4.32 17.12
N ILE A 206 11.45 -4.86 18.17
CA ILE A 206 12.83 -4.52 18.57
C ILE A 206 13.83 -4.73 17.43
N ASP A 207 13.62 -5.75 16.60
CA ASP A 207 14.49 -6.01 15.43
C ASP A 207 14.35 -4.93 14.35
N SER A 208 13.14 -4.41 14.16
CA SER A 208 12.89 -3.26 13.28
C SER A 208 13.58 -2.01 13.83
N VAL A 209 13.41 -1.70 15.12
CA VAL A 209 14.06 -0.57 15.76
C VAL A 209 15.59 -0.66 15.66
N LYS A 210 16.18 -1.82 15.95
CA LYS A 210 17.62 -2.04 15.80
C LYS A 210 18.12 -1.81 14.36
N LYS A 211 17.30 -2.15 13.38
CA LYS A 211 17.63 -1.96 11.97
C LYS A 211 17.52 -0.50 11.53
N TYR A 212 16.42 0.17 11.88
CA TYR A 212 16.10 1.50 11.32
C TYR A 212 16.61 2.67 12.15
N ALA A 213 16.66 2.57 13.49
CA ALA A 213 17.09 3.68 14.33
C ALA A 213 18.51 4.19 14.01
N PRO A 214 19.53 3.34 13.79
CA PRO A 214 20.85 3.82 13.36
C PRO A 214 20.82 4.54 12.00
N GLN A 215 19.98 4.07 11.09
CA GLN A 215 19.85 4.64 9.75
C GLN A 215 19.16 6.00 9.81
N ILE A 216 18.06 6.13 10.59
CA ILE A 216 17.39 7.42 10.82
C ILE A 216 18.33 8.40 11.49
N TYR A 217 19.12 7.97 12.46
CA TYR A 217 20.14 8.81 13.09
C TYR A 217 21.20 9.28 12.08
N ALA A 218 21.64 8.39 11.17
CA ALA A 218 22.63 8.70 10.15
C ALA A 218 22.16 9.77 9.15
N THR A 219 20.85 9.87 8.87
CA THR A 219 20.30 10.92 7.99
C THR A 219 20.44 12.32 8.60
N GLN A 220 20.62 12.46 9.92
CA GLN A 220 20.67 13.74 10.64
C GLN A 220 19.51 14.68 10.29
N ASN A 221 18.32 14.12 10.08
CA ASN A 221 17.12 14.83 9.65
C ASN A 221 17.26 15.61 8.33
N ARG A 222 18.05 15.12 7.39
CA ARG A 222 18.20 15.69 6.04
C ARG A 222 18.17 14.59 5.00
N ALA A 223 17.61 14.90 3.83
CA ALA A 223 17.54 14.02 2.68
C ALA A 223 18.52 14.54 1.61
N LEU A 224 19.66 13.88 1.47
CA LEU A 224 20.72 14.20 0.51
C LEU A 224 20.93 13.08 -0.50
N THR A 225 20.96 11.84 -0.04
CA THR A 225 21.15 10.65 -0.87
C THR A 225 19.83 9.91 -1.10
N ALA A 226 19.74 9.07 -2.12
CA ALA A 226 18.57 8.21 -2.38
C ALA A 226 18.19 7.41 -1.12
N ASN A 227 19.17 6.85 -0.43
CA ASN A 227 18.97 6.09 0.81
C ASN A 227 18.36 6.93 1.94
N ASP A 228 18.69 8.24 2.05
CA ASP A 228 18.07 9.09 3.07
C ASP A 228 16.56 9.26 2.81
N TYR A 229 16.15 9.42 1.54
CA TYR A 229 14.73 9.47 1.18
C TYR A 229 14.01 8.14 1.45
N GLU A 230 14.66 7.00 1.14
CA GLU A 230 14.11 5.67 1.42
C GLU A 230 13.87 5.43 2.91
N ILE A 231 14.67 6.04 3.77
CA ILE A 231 14.56 5.93 5.23
C ILE A 231 13.54 6.94 5.78
N LEU A 232 13.64 8.21 5.37
CA LEU A 232 12.83 9.29 5.95
C LEU A 232 11.35 9.20 5.55
N ILE A 233 11.05 8.79 4.31
CA ILE A 233 9.66 8.76 3.84
C ILE A 233 8.81 7.77 4.64
N PRO A 234 9.15 6.47 4.74
CA PRO A 234 8.32 5.53 5.49
C PRO A 234 8.26 5.83 7.00
N ASN A 235 9.36 6.33 7.57
CA ASN A 235 9.47 6.47 9.01
C ASN A 235 8.96 7.81 9.57
N LYS A 236 8.95 8.89 8.75
CA LYS A 236 8.62 10.24 9.26
C LYS A 236 7.56 11.00 8.45
N ILE A 237 7.34 10.62 7.18
CA ILE A 237 6.54 11.44 6.26
C ILE A 237 5.28 10.72 5.83
N TYR A 238 5.40 9.46 5.41
CA TYR A 238 4.28 8.65 4.92
C TYR A 238 4.44 7.21 5.39
N GLN A 239 3.91 6.91 6.56
CA GLN A 239 4.02 5.60 7.23
C GLN A 239 3.26 4.48 6.50
N GLU A 240 2.24 4.84 5.70
CA GLU A 240 1.49 3.91 4.84
C GLU A 240 2.32 3.36 3.67
N THR A 241 3.64 3.50 3.72
CA THR A 241 4.56 2.97 2.72
C THR A 241 4.82 1.48 2.98
N GLU A 242 4.46 0.62 2.03
CA GLU A 242 4.82 -0.80 2.06
C GLU A 242 6.22 -1.03 1.50
N SER A 243 6.51 -0.41 0.37
CA SER A 243 7.82 -0.46 -0.29
C SER A 243 8.10 0.86 -1.01
N ILE A 244 9.36 1.23 -1.08
CA ILE A 244 9.81 2.46 -1.72
C ILE A 244 11.04 2.18 -2.58
N SER A 245 11.13 2.89 -3.69
CA SER A 245 12.33 2.94 -4.53
C SER A 245 12.69 4.38 -4.80
N VAL A 246 13.95 4.72 -4.60
CA VAL A 246 14.47 6.05 -4.84
C VAL A 246 15.74 5.95 -5.69
N TYR A 247 15.81 6.77 -6.74
CA TYR A 247 17.01 6.84 -7.60
C TYR A 247 17.24 8.27 -8.07
N GLY A 248 18.51 8.58 -8.34
CA GLY A 248 18.92 9.89 -8.85
C GLY A 248 18.54 10.08 -10.31
N GLY A 249 18.29 11.31 -10.71
CA GLY A 249 18.02 11.63 -12.12
C GLY A 249 19.23 11.41 -13.04
N GLU A 250 20.43 11.29 -12.51
CA GLU A 250 21.64 10.91 -13.24
C GLU A 250 21.61 9.47 -13.78
N GLU A 251 20.79 8.60 -13.18
CA GLU A 251 20.63 7.21 -13.63
C GLU A 251 19.71 7.07 -14.85
N LEU A 252 18.99 8.15 -15.22
CA LEU A 252 18.08 8.14 -16.36
C LEU A 252 18.80 8.33 -17.69
N VAL A 253 18.16 7.90 -18.76
CA VAL A 253 18.63 8.14 -20.14
C VAL A 253 17.52 8.89 -20.91
N PRO A 254 17.69 10.20 -21.22
CA PRO A 254 18.81 11.10 -20.90
C PRO A 254 18.85 11.49 -19.39
N PRO A 255 20.03 11.79 -18.82
CA PRO A 255 20.17 12.18 -17.43
C PRO A 255 19.42 13.49 -17.08
N GLN A 256 18.79 13.52 -15.90
CA GLN A 256 18.08 14.69 -15.35
C GLN A 256 18.72 15.10 -14.02
N TYR A 257 19.78 15.87 -14.08
CA TYR A 257 20.52 16.29 -12.88
C TYR A 257 19.68 17.19 -11.97
N GLY A 258 19.93 17.11 -10.66
CA GLY A 258 19.24 17.88 -9.63
C GLY A 258 17.83 17.37 -9.29
N LYS A 259 17.45 16.20 -9.79
CA LYS A 259 16.20 15.52 -9.46
C LYS A 259 16.45 14.20 -8.77
N VAL A 260 15.54 13.88 -7.85
CA VAL A 260 15.43 12.54 -7.24
C VAL A 260 14.04 12.01 -7.54
N PHE A 261 13.99 10.82 -8.10
CA PHE A 261 12.74 10.14 -8.43
C PHE A 261 12.37 9.13 -7.35
N ILE A 262 11.13 9.21 -6.90
CA ILE A 262 10.60 8.43 -5.78
C ILE A 262 9.37 7.68 -6.27
N SER A 263 9.36 6.37 -6.12
CA SER A 263 8.22 5.51 -6.40
C SER A 263 7.80 4.79 -5.13
N ILE A 264 6.53 4.93 -4.74
CA ILE A 264 6.00 4.44 -3.46
C ILE A 264 4.88 3.43 -3.73
N LYS A 265 5.00 2.22 -3.18
CA LYS A 265 3.90 1.27 -3.04
C LYS A 265 3.23 1.52 -1.69
N PRO A 266 1.96 1.95 -1.65
CA PRO A 266 1.22 2.08 -0.40
C PRO A 266 0.81 0.70 0.14
N ARG A 267 0.62 0.57 1.45
CA ARG A 267 0.11 -0.65 2.10
C ARG A 267 -1.30 -0.98 1.64
N THR A 268 -2.13 0.04 1.50
CA THR A 268 -3.51 -0.08 1.00
C THR A 268 -3.65 0.56 -0.38
N GLY A 269 -4.21 -0.19 -1.32
CA GLY A 269 -4.42 0.26 -2.69
C GLY A 269 -3.20 0.08 -3.61
N ASP A 270 -3.40 0.43 -4.88
CA ASP A 270 -2.42 0.19 -5.94
C ASP A 270 -1.62 1.43 -6.33
N PHE A 271 -1.99 2.61 -5.84
CA PHE A 271 -1.27 3.86 -6.15
C PHE A 271 -1.47 4.91 -5.05
N VAL A 272 -0.55 5.85 -4.98
CA VAL A 272 -0.64 7.02 -4.08
C VAL A 272 -1.42 8.13 -4.80
N PRO A 273 -2.54 8.62 -4.25
CA PRO A 273 -3.31 9.71 -4.84
C PRO A 273 -2.49 11.01 -4.98
N ASN A 274 -2.78 11.82 -6.01
CA ASN A 274 -2.02 13.05 -6.27
C ASN A 274 -2.02 14.04 -5.10
N ALA A 275 -3.13 14.15 -4.36
CA ALA A 275 -3.20 15.00 -3.16
C ALA A 275 -2.18 14.55 -2.09
N ILE A 276 -2.05 13.25 -1.87
CA ILE A 276 -1.08 12.69 -0.93
C ILE A 276 0.34 12.90 -1.45
N LYS A 277 0.61 12.72 -2.75
CA LYS A 277 1.93 13.02 -3.34
C LYS A 277 2.37 14.46 -3.09
N GLU A 278 1.46 15.42 -3.25
CA GLU A 278 1.76 16.83 -2.99
C GLU A 278 2.00 17.10 -1.48
N ASN A 279 1.29 16.42 -0.59
CA ASN A 279 1.55 16.47 0.85
C ASN A 279 2.94 15.93 1.18
N ILE A 280 3.30 14.76 0.65
CA ILE A 280 4.63 14.15 0.82
C ILE A 280 5.72 15.10 0.30
N LYS A 281 5.57 15.69 -0.87
CA LYS A 281 6.51 16.68 -1.42
C LYS A 281 6.65 17.91 -0.52
N ARG A 282 5.54 18.41 0.02
CA ARG A 282 5.55 19.56 0.96
C ARG A 282 6.32 19.22 2.23
N ASP A 283 6.09 18.05 2.80
CA ASP A 283 6.75 17.62 4.03
C ASP A 283 8.23 17.28 3.82
N LEU A 284 8.59 16.71 2.66
CA LEU A 284 9.97 16.51 2.24
C LEU A 284 10.80 17.80 2.18
N ARG A 285 10.17 18.94 1.90
CA ARG A 285 10.89 20.24 1.87
C ARG A 285 11.58 20.59 3.19
N LYS A 286 11.08 20.09 4.32
CA LYS A 286 11.70 20.28 5.64
C LYS A 286 13.06 19.58 5.77
N TYR A 287 13.27 18.54 4.97
CA TYR A 287 14.44 17.65 5.00
C TYR A 287 15.33 17.81 3.76
N SER A 288 14.79 18.34 2.67
CA SER A 288 15.51 18.45 1.39
C SER A 288 16.54 19.57 1.40
N VAL A 289 17.67 19.31 0.75
CA VAL A 289 18.74 20.31 0.55
C VAL A 289 18.44 21.13 -0.71
N ALA A 290 18.81 22.43 -0.68
CA ALA A 290 18.66 23.30 -1.84
C ALA A 290 19.38 22.74 -3.07
N GLY A 291 18.68 22.69 -4.21
CA GLY A 291 19.22 22.16 -5.48
C GLY A 291 18.81 20.73 -5.81
N ILE A 292 18.14 20.00 -4.89
CA ILE A 292 17.56 18.69 -5.16
C ILE A 292 16.03 18.79 -5.14
N VAL A 293 15.40 18.37 -6.25
CA VAL A 293 13.96 18.40 -6.42
C VAL A 293 13.41 16.97 -6.39
N PRO A 294 12.66 16.56 -5.37
CA PRO A 294 12.02 15.26 -5.34
C PRO A 294 10.81 15.23 -6.27
N GLU A 295 10.73 14.24 -7.14
CA GLU A 295 9.59 13.93 -7.99
C GLU A 295 9.02 12.55 -7.64
N ILE A 296 7.71 12.50 -7.30
CA ILE A 296 7.04 11.26 -6.98
C ILE A 296 6.39 10.72 -8.25
N LEU A 297 6.87 9.58 -8.71
CA LEU A 297 6.36 8.89 -9.89
C LEU A 297 5.23 7.94 -9.55
N ASP A 298 4.41 7.64 -10.57
CA ASP A 298 3.44 6.56 -10.48
C ASP A 298 4.15 5.21 -10.43
N LEU A 299 3.57 4.31 -9.63
CA LEU A 299 4.05 2.94 -9.50
C LEU A 299 3.92 2.20 -10.83
N LYS A 300 4.98 1.55 -11.24
CA LYS A 300 5.01 0.67 -12.41
C LYS A 300 5.09 -0.78 -11.94
N TYR A 301 4.11 -1.58 -12.32
CA TYR A 301 4.06 -3.00 -11.99
C TYR A 301 4.68 -3.86 -13.08
N LEU A 302 5.41 -4.89 -12.65
CA LEU A 302 5.70 -6.08 -13.43
C LEU A 302 4.92 -7.24 -12.81
N PHE A 303 3.81 -7.59 -13.44
CA PHE A 303 2.99 -8.70 -12.99
C PHE A 303 3.58 -10.03 -13.46
N LEU A 304 3.58 -11.00 -12.56
CA LEU A 304 3.87 -12.39 -12.88
C LEU A 304 2.58 -13.19 -12.88
N GLU A 305 2.39 -13.97 -13.91
CA GLU A 305 1.27 -14.89 -14.05
C GLU A 305 1.82 -16.31 -14.17
N THR A 306 1.28 -17.20 -13.35
CA THR A 306 1.73 -18.60 -13.31
C THR A 306 0.59 -19.53 -13.66
N GLU A 307 0.88 -20.54 -14.49
CA GLU A 307 -0.02 -21.63 -14.82
C GLU A 307 0.66 -22.93 -14.42
N SER A 308 0.15 -23.57 -13.36
CA SER A 308 0.74 -24.77 -12.76
C SER A 308 -0.15 -25.98 -13.02
N LYS A 309 0.41 -27.01 -13.63
CA LYS A 309 -0.20 -28.33 -13.77
C LYS A 309 0.39 -29.24 -12.70
N VAL A 310 -0.45 -29.61 -11.72
CA VAL A 310 -0.02 -30.35 -10.54
C VAL A 310 -0.55 -31.77 -10.58
N TYR A 311 0.36 -32.72 -10.57
CA TYR A 311 0.06 -34.14 -10.52
C TYR A 311 -0.05 -34.62 -9.08
N TYR A 312 -1.09 -35.37 -8.76
CA TYR A 312 -1.33 -35.83 -7.41
C TYR A 312 -1.86 -37.29 -7.36
N ASN A 313 -1.57 -37.93 -6.24
CA ASN A 313 -2.03 -39.30 -5.96
C ASN A 313 -3.39 -39.29 -5.25
N THR A 314 -4.41 -39.85 -5.88
CA THR A 314 -5.78 -39.90 -5.36
C THR A 314 -5.94 -40.76 -4.11
N SER A 315 -5.00 -41.72 -3.87
CA SER A 315 -5.03 -42.53 -2.66
C SER A 315 -4.70 -41.76 -1.40
N LEU A 316 -3.91 -40.68 -1.51
CA LEU A 316 -3.52 -39.82 -0.39
C LEU A 316 -4.43 -38.59 -0.26
N ALA A 317 -5.08 -38.16 -1.34
CA ALA A 317 -6.02 -37.05 -1.34
C ALA A 317 -7.18 -37.31 -2.31
N PRO A 318 -8.31 -37.79 -1.85
CA PRO A 318 -9.47 -38.04 -2.72
C PRO A 318 -10.15 -36.76 -3.22
N ASN A 319 -9.89 -35.62 -2.58
CA ASN A 319 -10.49 -34.33 -2.94
C ASN A 319 -9.44 -33.36 -3.53
N SER A 320 -9.42 -33.25 -4.86
CA SER A 320 -8.52 -32.35 -5.59
C SER A 320 -8.74 -30.86 -5.28
N LEU A 321 -9.98 -30.45 -4.98
CA LEU A 321 -10.31 -29.06 -4.67
C LEU A 321 -9.65 -28.60 -3.36
N MET A 322 -9.59 -29.47 -2.35
CA MET A 322 -8.93 -29.17 -1.09
C MET A 322 -7.41 -28.98 -1.29
N VAL A 323 -6.78 -29.86 -2.08
CA VAL A 323 -5.35 -29.75 -2.39
C VAL A 323 -5.07 -28.46 -3.18
N SER A 324 -5.88 -28.16 -4.21
CA SER A 324 -5.77 -26.95 -5.00
C SER A 324 -5.92 -25.69 -4.13
N ALA A 325 -6.89 -25.64 -3.23
CA ALA A 325 -7.08 -24.52 -2.31
C ALA A 325 -5.87 -24.33 -1.37
N THR A 326 -5.29 -25.44 -0.88
CA THR A 326 -4.08 -25.39 -0.04
C THR A 326 -2.88 -24.84 -0.82
N ILE A 327 -2.69 -25.27 -2.07
CA ILE A 327 -1.64 -24.77 -2.95
C ILE A 327 -1.82 -23.26 -3.17
N LEU A 328 -3.02 -22.82 -3.55
CA LEU A 328 -3.31 -21.38 -3.80
C LEU A 328 -3.07 -20.54 -2.55
N ASN A 329 -3.46 -21.03 -1.36
CA ASN A 329 -3.20 -20.33 -0.11
C ASN A 329 -1.69 -20.19 0.16
N ASN A 330 -0.90 -21.24 -0.08
CA ASN A 330 0.55 -21.17 0.10
C ASN A 330 1.24 -20.28 -0.95
N ILE A 331 0.74 -20.25 -2.19
CA ILE A 331 1.20 -19.32 -3.23
C ILE A 331 0.89 -17.87 -2.80
N ASN A 332 -0.30 -17.60 -2.29
CA ASN A 332 -0.69 -16.27 -1.80
C ASN A 332 0.19 -15.82 -0.62
N LYS A 333 0.53 -16.72 0.31
CA LYS A 333 1.50 -16.43 1.38
C LYS A 333 2.88 -16.09 0.83
N LEU A 334 3.34 -16.81 -0.19
CA LEU A 334 4.61 -16.48 -0.86
C LEU A 334 4.53 -15.12 -1.56
N ALA A 335 3.43 -14.82 -2.25
CA ALA A 335 3.20 -13.54 -2.92
C ALA A 335 3.23 -12.37 -1.93
N ALA A 336 2.62 -12.53 -0.76
CA ALA A 336 2.61 -11.53 0.30
C ALA A 336 3.92 -11.45 1.12
N SER A 337 4.90 -12.32 0.84
CA SER A 337 6.14 -12.34 1.62
C SER A 337 7.01 -11.12 1.32
N ALA A 338 7.76 -10.66 2.32
CA ALA A 338 8.73 -9.57 2.18
C ALA A 338 9.86 -9.84 1.14
N GLU A 339 9.96 -11.06 0.64
CA GLU A 339 10.92 -11.43 -0.40
C GLU A 339 10.46 -10.99 -1.79
N LEU A 340 9.15 -11.11 -2.09
CA LEU A 340 8.57 -10.71 -3.38
C LEU A 340 7.95 -9.32 -3.33
N ASN A 341 7.37 -8.93 -2.20
CA ASN A 341 6.60 -7.70 -2.07
C ASN A 341 7.49 -6.47 -1.87
N LYS A 342 8.42 -6.22 -2.79
CA LYS A 342 9.34 -5.07 -2.77
C LYS A 342 9.85 -4.72 -4.16
N TYR A 343 10.39 -3.50 -4.28
CA TYR A 343 11.17 -3.13 -5.47
C TYR A 343 12.46 -3.94 -5.58
N GLY A 344 12.90 -4.21 -6.81
CA GLY A 344 14.08 -5.03 -7.04
C GLY A 344 13.97 -6.47 -6.54
N ALA A 345 12.75 -6.95 -6.30
CA ALA A 345 12.50 -8.33 -5.90
C ALA A 345 12.96 -9.30 -6.99
N ARG A 346 13.27 -10.52 -6.57
CA ARG A 346 13.63 -11.61 -7.48
C ARG A 346 12.67 -12.77 -7.28
N PHE A 347 11.89 -13.08 -8.30
CA PHE A 347 11.11 -14.31 -8.35
C PHE A 347 12.05 -15.48 -8.68
N LYS A 348 12.15 -16.44 -7.77
CA LYS A 348 12.95 -17.64 -7.92
C LYS A 348 12.03 -18.80 -8.25
N TYR A 349 12.09 -19.29 -9.48
CA TYR A 349 11.25 -20.36 -9.98
C TYR A 349 11.35 -21.65 -9.16
N SER A 350 12.56 -22.06 -8.81
CA SER A 350 12.78 -23.26 -7.99
C SER A 350 12.12 -23.18 -6.60
N LYS A 351 12.09 -21.97 -6.01
CA LYS A 351 11.44 -21.73 -4.72
C LYS A 351 9.92 -21.80 -4.86
N PHE A 352 9.38 -21.26 -5.95
CA PHE A 352 7.96 -21.33 -6.26
C PHE A 352 7.49 -22.78 -6.44
N LEU A 353 8.22 -23.60 -7.23
CA LEU A 353 7.94 -25.03 -7.39
C LEU A 353 7.97 -25.76 -6.06
N LYS A 354 8.96 -25.47 -5.22
CA LYS A 354 9.07 -26.09 -3.89
C LYS A 354 7.86 -25.77 -2.99
N VAL A 355 7.31 -24.55 -3.07
CA VAL A 355 6.10 -24.17 -2.33
C VAL A 355 4.91 -25.01 -2.78
N ILE A 356 4.77 -25.28 -4.07
CA ILE A 356 3.72 -26.15 -4.60
C ILE A 356 3.94 -27.59 -4.11
N ASP A 357 5.13 -28.16 -4.32
CA ASP A 357 5.45 -29.56 -3.97
C ASP A 357 5.27 -29.84 -2.48
N GLN A 358 5.58 -28.86 -1.62
CA GLN A 358 5.45 -29.00 -0.17
C GLN A 358 4.05 -28.65 0.37
N SER A 359 3.11 -28.27 -0.49
CA SER A 359 1.77 -27.89 -0.04
C SER A 359 0.94 -29.06 0.47
N HIS A 360 1.14 -30.25 -0.08
CA HIS A 360 0.45 -31.46 0.36
C HIS A 360 1.25 -32.73 -0.03
N GLU A 361 1.22 -33.74 0.83
CA GLU A 361 1.94 -35.01 0.63
C GLU A 361 1.49 -35.85 -0.59
N SER A 362 0.27 -35.58 -1.07
CA SER A 362 -0.26 -36.27 -2.28
C SER A 362 0.35 -35.77 -3.59
N ILE A 363 1.05 -34.64 -3.59
CA ILE A 363 1.63 -34.05 -4.79
C ILE A 363 2.87 -34.85 -5.19
N THR A 364 2.87 -35.34 -6.43
CA THR A 364 3.97 -36.14 -6.98
C THR A 364 4.91 -35.32 -7.85
N SER A 365 4.37 -34.36 -8.61
CA SER A 365 5.15 -33.44 -9.43
C SER A 365 4.32 -32.20 -9.85
N ASN A 366 4.99 -31.17 -10.32
CA ASN A 366 4.34 -30.03 -10.94
C ASN A 366 5.10 -29.52 -12.17
N ILE A 367 4.37 -28.96 -13.12
CA ILE A 367 4.91 -28.28 -14.30
C ILE A 367 4.29 -26.89 -14.31
N THR A 368 5.12 -25.86 -14.17
CA THR A 368 4.66 -24.47 -14.09
C THR A 368 5.23 -23.65 -15.22
N THR A 369 4.40 -22.85 -15.85
CA THR A 369 4.83 -21.82 -16.80
C THR A 369 4.68 -20.44 -16.16
N VAL A 370 5.63 -19.55 -16.48
CA VAL A 370 5.68 -18.18 -15.98
C VAL A 370 5.52 -17.23 -17.16
N GLU A 371 4.65 -16.25 -17.02
CA GLU A 371 4.48 -15.16 -17.96
C GLU A 371 4.64 -13.82 -17.23
N MET A 372 5.28 -12.88 -17.90
CA MET A 372 5.41 -11.50 -17.43
C MET A 372 4.36 -10.64 -18.11
N ARG A 373 3.70 -9.76 -17.35
CA ARG A 373 2.72 -8.79 -17.87
C ARG A 373 3.07 -7.37 -17.45
N ARG A 374 2.86 -6.45 -18.37
CA ARG A 374 2.87 -5.01 -18.11
C ARG A 374 1.54 -4.41 -18.56
N ASP A 375 0.99 -3.53 -17.72
CA ASP A 375 -0.19 -2.76 -18.01
C ASP A 375 0.26 -1.36 -18.45
N LEU A 376 0.08 -1.05 -19.74
CA LEU A 376 0.43 0.24 -20.33
C LEU A 376 -0.78 1.17 -20.26
N ARG A 377 -0.63 2.34 -19.63
CA ARG A 377 -1.66 3.40 -19.70
C ARG A 377 -1.72 3.99 -21.09
N LEU A 378 -2.93 4.09 -21.62
CA LEU A 378 -3.17 4.62 -22.96
C LEU A 378 -3.49 6.12 -22.92
N ALA A 379 -2.83 6.87 -23.79
CA ALA A 379 -3.22 8.21 -24.15
C ALA A 379 -4.23 8.11 -25.31
N THR A 380 -5.53 8.05 -24.97
CA THR A 380 -6.58 7.84 -25.96
C THR A 380 -6.78 9.06 -26.84
N ASP A 381 -7.21 8.81 -28.10
CA ASP A 381 -7.57 9.81 -29.09
C ASP A 381 -6.45 10.78 -29.50
N GLN A 382 -5.19 10.39 -29.29
CA GLN A 382 -4.02 11.16 -29.72
C GLN A 382 -2.89 10.23 -30.18
N PHE A 383 -2.03 10.74 -31.05
CA PHE A 383 -0.83 10.00 -31.47
C PHE A 383 0.21 10.04 -30.35
N ALA A 384 0.57 8.87 -29.85
CA ALA A 384 1.58 8.70 -28.82
C ALA A 384 2.55 7.58 -29.17
N GLU A 385 3.81 7.77 -28.85
CA GLU A 385 4.84 6.74 -28.86
C GLU A 385 4.89 6.08 -27.49
N TYR A 386 5.04 4.76 -27.44
CA TYR A 386 5.09 4.01 -26.19
C TYR A 386 6.35 3.18 -26.11
N ALA A 387 7.07 3.27 -24.99
CA ALA A 387 8.20 2.42 -24.68
C ALA A 387 7.91 1.67 -23.36
N ILE A 388 8.08 0.34 -23.40
CA ILE A 388 7.76 -0.53 -22.29
C ILE A 388 8.96 -1.42 -22.03
N ASP A 389 9.55 -1.30 -20.84
CA ASP A 389 10.66 -2.13 -20.40
C ASP A 389 10.18 -3.18 -19.40
N PHE A 390 10.50 -4.43 -19.65
CA PHE A 390 10.23 -5.56 -18.75
C PHE A 390 11.45 -5.90 -17.89
N GLY A 391 12.64 -5.41 -18.27
CA GLY A 391 13.88 -5.64 -17.55
C GLY A 391 14.39 -7.08 -17.54
N ASN A 392 13.76 -7.95 -18.31
CA ASN A 392 14.10 -9.37 -18.42
C ASN A 392 14.06 -9.78 -19.88
N GLN A 393 14.95 -10.68 -20.29
CA GLN A 393 14.99 -11.20 -21.65
C GLN A 393 13.73 -12.00 -21.97
N PHE A 394 13.26 -11.88 -23.21
CA PHE A 394 12.08 -12.61 -23.70
C PHE A 394 12.47 -13.94 -24.35
N ASP A 395 11.65 -14.94 -24.14
CA ASP A 395 11.78 -16.24 -24.80
C ASP A 395 11.14 -16.20 -26.19
N VAL A 396 11.94 -16.40 -27.23
CA VAL A 396 11.48 -16.48 -28.62
C VAL A 396 11.20 -17.94 -28.99
N ARG A 397 10.01 -18.41 -28.66
CA ARG A 397 9.58 -19.79 -28.93
C ARG A 397 9.20 -20.05 -30.37
N TYR A 398 8.68 -19.02 -31.04
CA TYR A 398 8.11 -19.12 -32.38
C TYR A 398 8.77 -18.09 -33.30
N MET A 399 9.55 -18.57 -34.27
CA MET A 399 10.18 -17.70 -35.28
C MET A 399 9.18 -17.14 -36.29
N ASP A 400 7.98 -17.72 -36.38
CA ASP A 400 6.85 -17.22 -37.15
C ASP A 400 6.01 -16.19 -36.37
N GLY A 401 6.52 -15.73 -35.24
CA GLY A 401 5.95 -14.65 -34.40
C GLY A 401 4.92 -15.12 -33.37
N PHE A 402 4.20 -14.15 -32.78
CA PHE A 402 3.22 -14.32 -31.70
C PHE A 402 3.83 -14.81 -30.38
N ASN A 403 5.06 -14.39 -30.06
CA ASN A 403 5.66 -14.59 -28.74
C ASN A 403 5.16 -13.51 -27.74
N ILE A 404 4.77 -12.33 -28.28
CA ILE A 404 4.15 -11.24 -27.53
C ILE A 404 2.64 -11.31 -27.71
N ARG A 405 1.90 -11.14 -26.64
CA ARG A 405 0.44 -11.16 -26.64
C ARG A 405 -0.09 -9.90 -25.96
N SER A 406 -1.22 -9.40 -26.46
CA SER A 406 -1.88 -8.25 -25.82
C SER A 406 -3.36 -8.51 -25.57
N SER A 407 -3.95 -7.67 -24.70
CA SER A 407 -5.39 -7.50 -24.65
C SER A 407 -5.89 -6.81 -25.92
N ALA A 408 -7.19 -6.94 -26.20
CA ALA A 408 -7.84 -6.23 -27.32
C ALA A 408 -7.77 -4.72 -27.11
N PHE A 409 -7.58 -3.97 -28.20
CA PHE A 409 -7.65 -2.51 -28.22
C PHE A 409 -8.12 -2.02 -29.60
N ARG A 410 -8.46 -0.73 -29.69
CA ARG A 410 -8.93 -0.12 -30.95
C ARG A 410 -8.01 1.01 -31.37
N VAL A 411 -7.80 1.12 -32.66
CA VAL A 411 -6.96 2.13 -33.30
C VAL A 411 -7.84 2.96 -34.26
N LEU A 412 -7.57 4.24 -34.38
CA LEU A 412 -8.41 5.21 -35.15
C LEU A 412 -8.76 4.73 -36.54
N ASP A 413 -7.82 4.14 -37.28
CA ASP A 413 -7.99 3.80 -38.70
C ASP A 413 -8.39 2.33 -38.93
N ILE A 414 -8.70 1.56 -37.89
CA ILE A 414 -9.07 0.13 -37.98
C ILE A 414 -10.40 -0.08 -37.28
N SER A 415 -11.38 -0.61 -37.99
CA SER A 415 -12.75 -0.79 -37.48
C SER A 415 -12.86 -1.91 -36.43
N ASN A 416 -12.02 -2.93 -36.59
CA ASN A 416 -12.02 -4.13 -35.74
C ASN A 416 -11.20 -3.91 -34.48
N GLU A 417 -11.45 -4.73 -33.47
CA GLU A 417 -10.53 -4.87 -32.34
C GLU A 417 -9.26 -5.55 -32.80
N VAL A 418 -8.12 -5.01 -32.39
CA VAL A 418 -6.80 -5.49 -32.78
C VAL A 418 -6.00 -5.94 -31.59
N TYR A 419 -5.01 -6.76 -31.88
CA TYR A 419 -4.05 -7.31 -30.93
C TYR A 419 -2.64 -7.08 -31.44
N LEU A 420 -1.66 -6.98 -30.55
CA LEU A 420 -0.24 -6.93 -30.90
C LEU A 420 0.28 -8.34 -31.19
N TYR A 421 1.12 -8.43 -32.21
CA TYR A 421 1.98 -9.58 -32.45
C TYR A 421 3.40 -9.12 -32.80
N ASP A 422 4.36 -9.98 -32.60
CA ASP A 422 5.75 -9.80 -32.99
C ASP A 422 6.12 -10.71 -34.16
N LEU A 423 7.12 -10.28 -34.91
CA LEU A 423 7.76 -11.10 -35.93
C LEU A 423 9.27 -11.00 -35.71
N PRO A 424 9.92 -12.06 -35.16
CA PRO A 424 11.34 -12.08 -34.89
C PRO A 424 12.18 -11.96 -36.18
N ASN A 425 13.29 -11.25 -36.09
CA ASN A 425 14.33 -11.27 -37.11
C ASN A 425 15.09 -12.60 -37.06
N SER A 426 15.87 -12.90 -38.11
CA SER A 426 16.61 -14.16 -38.23
C SER A 426 17.63 -14.41 -37.08
N ASP A 427 18.05 -13.38 -36.39
CA ASP A 427 18.97 -13.43 -35.24
C ASP A 427 18.27 -13.68 -33.90
N ALA A 428 16.93 -13.66 -33.87
CA ALA A 428 16.09 -13.78 -32.67
C ALA A 428 16.42 -12.78 -31.55
N ARG A 429 17.18 -11.71 -31.83
CA ARG A 429 17.54 -10.67 -30.85
C ARG A 429 16.56 -9.50 -30.89
N THR A 430 16.08 -9.19 -32.07
CA THR A 430 15.13 -8.12 -32.34
C THR A 430 13.99 -8.61 -33.23
N GLY A 431 12.91 -7.85 -33.28
CA GLY A 431 11.78 -8.16 -34.14
C GLY A 431 10.95 -6.92 -34.44
N SER A 432 10.09 -7.02 -35.42
CA SER A 432 9.08 -6.01 -35.74
C SER A 432 7.76 -6.34 -35.03
N LEU A 433 6.98 -5.30 -34.72
CA LEU A 433 5.63 -5.43 -34.17
C LEU A 433 4.59 -5.14 -35.23
N GLY A 434 3.48 -5.83 -35.18
CA GLY A 434 2.33 -5.62 -36.04
C GLY A 434 1.02 -5.72 -35.28
N LEU A 435 -0.07 -5.42 -35.98
CA LEU A 435 -1.44 -5.52 -35.51
C LEU A 435 -2.17 -6.61 -36.29
N PHE A 436 -2.95 -7.41 -35.59
CA PHE A 436 -3.85 -8.37 -36.20
C PHE A 436 -5.24 -8.31 -35.55
N SER A 437 -6.26 -8.69 -36.30
CA SER A 437 -7.61 -8.93 -35.81
C SER A 437 -7.92 -10.43 -35.84
N LEU A 438 -8.98 -10.84 -35.18
CA LEU A 438 -9.52 -12.20 -35.30
C LEU A 438 -10.74 -12.19 -36.23
N ASP A 439 -10.85 -13.21 -37.08
CA ASP A 439 -11.97 -13.40 -37.98
C ASP A 439 -13.32 -13.52 -37.24
N ALA A 440 -13.31 -14.14 -36.06
CA ALA A 440 -14.45 -14.22 -35.14
C ALA A 440 -13.97 -14.31 -33.71
N PRO A 441 -14.79 -13.93 -32.69
CA PRO A 441 -14.46 -14.13 -31.29
C PRO A 441 -14.11 -15.60 -31.00
N GLY A 442 -12.90 -15.84 -30.46
CA GLY A 442 -12.40 -17.19 -30.17
C GLY A 442 -11.78 -17.90 -31.38
N SER A 443 -11.68 -17.27 -32.52
CA SER A 443 -10.94 -17.80 -33.69
C SER A 443 -9.44 -17.93 -33.37
N THR A 444 -8.81 -18.92 -33.99
CA THR A 444 -7.36 -19.12 -33.96
C THR A 444 -6.67 -18.63 -35.23
N THR A 445 -7.41 -18.00 -36.15
CA THR A 445 -6.89 -17.49 -37.43
C THR A 445 -6.66 -15.98 -37.33
N PRO A 446 -5.42 -15.51 -37.34
CA PRO A 446 -5.10 -14.09 -37.30
C PRO A 446 -5.23 -13.48 -38.70
N LEU A 447 -5.86 -12.29 -38.79
CA LEU A 447 -5.89 -11.44 -39.96
C LEU A 447 -4.94 -10.26 -39.72
N ILE A 448 -3.88 -10.16 -40.51
CA ILE A 448 -2.88 -9.10 -40.36
C ILE A 448 -3.46 -7.78 -40.86
N GLU A 449 -3.64 -6.82 -39.96
CA GLU A 449 -4.19 -5.50 -40.24
C GLU A 449 -3.08 -4.47 -40.58
N ARG A 450 -1.99 -4.49 -39.83
CA ARG A 450 -0.87 -3.56 -40.02
C ARG A 450 0.45 -4.18 -39.59
N GLN A 451 1.50 -3.97 -40.40
CA GLN A 451 2.86 -4.37 -40.09
C GLN A 451 3.70 -3.16 -39.67
N ASN A 452 4.82 -3.41 -39.00
CA ASN A 452 5.82 -2.38 -38.66
C ASN A 452 5.27 -1.24 -37.78
N VAL A 453 4.39 -1.54 -36.82
CA VAL A 453 3.87 -0.56 -35.86
C VAL A 453 4.83 -0.29 -34.71
N GLY A 454 5.96 -1.00 -34.67
CA GLY A 454 6.95 -0.85 -33.63
C GLY A 454 8.07 -1.88 -33.74
N VAL A 455 8.91 -1.92 -32.75
CA VAL A 455 10.04 -2.86 -32.64
C VAL A 455 10.10 -3.49 -31.25
N VAL A 456 10.61 -4.70 -31.18
CA VAL A 456 10.91 -5.41 -29.96
C VAL A 456 12.38 -5.78 -29.91
N ASN A 457 12.99 -5.63 -28.74
CA ASN A 457 14.31 -6.15 -28.43
C ASN A 457 14.15 -7.25 -27.36
N TYR A 458 14.36 -8.50 -27.75
CA TYR A 458 14.16 -9.66 -26.90
C TYR A 458 15.27 -9.80 -25.85
N GLU A 459 16.52 -9.32 -26.13
CA GLU A 459 17.63 -9.38 -25.18
C GLU A 459 17.47 -8.39 -24.03
N THR A 460 16.98 -7.18 -24.31
CA THR A 460 16.78 -6.16 -23.28
C THR A 460 15.39 -6.23 -22.65
N GLY A 461 14.47 -6.96 -23.26
CA GLY A 461 13.07 -7.02 -22.83
C GLY A 461 12.33 -5.71 -23.04
N ARG A 462 12.62 -5.00 -24.15
CA ARG A 462 12.03 -3.70 -24.47
C ARG A 462 11.13 -3.77 -25.68
N ILE A 463 9.94 -3.19 -25.55
CA ILE A 463 8.94 -3.02 -26.60
C ILE A 463 8.78 -1.52 -26.86
N THR A 464 8.88 -1.11 -28.14
CA THR A 464 8.63 0.27 -28.55
C THR A 464 7.59 0.30 -29.63
N LEU A 465 6.48 1.02 -29.42
CA LEU A 465 5.46 1.28 -30.41
C LEU A 465 5.70 2.66 -31.02
N ASN A 466 5.74 2.72 -32.35
CA ASN A 466 5.79 3.97 -33.09
C ASN A 466 4.53 4.81 -32.78
N PRO A 467 4.54 6.12 -33.08
CA PRO A 467 3.36 6.96 -32.86
C PRO A 467 2.09 6.35 -33.44
N ILE A 468 1.17 5.96 -32.56
CA ILE A 468 -0.10 5.31 -32.88
C ILE A 468 -1.24 6.00 -32.13
N ASN A 469 -2.39 6.18 -32.80
CA ASN A 469 -3.59 6.72 -32.16
C ASN A 469 -4.49 5.57 -31.69
N ILE A 470 -4.50 5.31 -30.39
CA ILE A 470 -5.34 4.29 -29.76
C ILE A 470 -6.59 4.97 -29.23
N THR A 471 -7.77 4.49 -29.63
CA THR A 471 -9.06 5.08 -29.23
C THR A 471 -9.65 4.42 -27.98
N SER A 472 -9.39 3.14 -27.77
CA SER A 472 -9.83 2.43 -26.56
C SER A 472 -8.97 1.20 -26.28
N GLY A 473 -8.96 0.79 -25.02
CA GLY A 473 -8.33 -0.42 -24.53
C GLY A 473 -9.18 -1.12 -23.47
N LYS A 474 -8.56 -1.96 -22.66
CA LYS A 474 -9.22 -2.56 -21.48
C LYS A 474 -9.38 -1.51 -20.39
N THR A 475 -10.56 -1.43 -19.79
CA THR A 475 -10.81 -0.50 -18.67
C THR A 475 -10.42 -1.16 -17.36
N LYS A 476 -9.50 -0.53 -16.60
CA LYS A 476 -9.11 -0.90 -15.26
C LYS A 476 -9.03 0.37 -14.41
N ASP A 477 -9.68 0.41 -13.24
CA ASP A 477 -9.68 1.56 -12.32
C ASP A 477 -9.99 2.91 -13.01
N ALA A 478 -11.03 2.91 -13.85
CA ALA A 478 -11.45 4.05 -14.67
C ALA A 478 -10.40 4.56 -15.68
N GLN A 479 -9.33 3.79 -15.94
CA GLN A 479 -8.30 4.11 -16.92
C GLN A 479 -8.32 3.11 -18.07
N GLN A 480 -7.94 3.58 -19.26
CA GLN A 480 -7.75 2.73 -20.43
C GLN A 480 -6.33 2.18 -20.42
N ILE A 481 -6.19 0.87 -20.43
CA ILE A 481 -4.90 0.17 -20.41
C ILE A 481 -4.78 -0.82 -21.57
N LEU A 482 -3.55 -1.08 -21.98
CA LEU A 482 -3.17 -2.18 -22.84
C LEU A 482 -2.31 -3.15 -22.02
N GLU A 483 -2.82 -4.35 -21.80
CA GLU A 483 -2.05 -5.42 -21.16
C GLU A 483 -1.17 -6.09 -22.21
N ILE A 484 0.11 -6.22 -21.92
CA ILE A 484 1.08 -6.91 -22.78
C ILE A 484 1.73 -8.02 -21.98
N SER A 485 1.68 -9.25 -22.50
CA SER A 485 2.23 -10.44 -21.87
C SER A 485 3.30 -11.09 -22.73
N VAL A 486 4.38 -11.52 -22.09
CA VAL A 486 5.51 -12.20 -22.72
C VAL A 486 6.04 -13.31 -21.80
N CYS A 487 6.64 -14.34 -22.39
CA CYS A 487 7.35 -15.33 -21.60
C CYS A 487 8.79 -14.88 -21.37
N PRO A 488 9.32 -14.96 -20.15
CA PRO A 488 10.73 -14.71 -19.90
C PRO A 488 11.61 -15.84 -20.43
N LEU A 489 12.81 -15.52 -20.89
CA LEU A 489 13.79 -16.54 -21.33
C LEU A 489 14.24 -17.40 -20.13
N SER A 490 14.43 -16.79 -18.99
CA SER A 490 14.62 -17.50 -17.72
C SER A 490 13.33 -17.48 -16.92
N ASN A 491 12.94 -18.62 -16.35
CA ASN A 491 11.80 -18.66 -15.43
C ASN A 491 12.06 -17.89 -14.13
N ASP A 492 13.31 -17.55 -13.80
CA ASP A 492 13.65 -16.58 -12.76
C ASP A 492 13.47 -15.17 -13.31
N VAL A 493 12.70 -14.34 -12.62
CA VAL A 493 12.39 -12.97 -13.03
C VAL A 493 12.95 -12.00 -12.01
N ILE A 494 13.63 -10.95 -12.50
CA ILE A 494 14.24 -9.91 -11.68
C ILE A 494 13.42 -8.64 -11.84
N GLY A 495 12.95 -8.07 -10.72
CA GLY A 495 12.37 -6.73 -10.70
C GLY A 495 13.48 -5.68 -10.87
N LEU A 496 13.23 -4.67 -11.70
CA LEU A 496 14.09 -3.47 -11.77
C LEU A 496 13.83 -2.55 -10.57
N GLN A 497 14.73 -1.60 -10.34
CA GLN A 497 14.58 -0.60 -9.27
C GLN A 497 13.27 0.20 -9.37
N ASP A 498 12.82 0.50 -10.59
CA ASP A 498 11.60 1.29 -10.86
C ASP A 498 10.38 0.41 -11.14
N LEU A 499 10.51 -0.92 -11.09
CA LEU A 499 9.42 -1.88 -11.31
C LEU A 499 9.12 -2.66 -10.03
N TYR A 500 7.89 -2.55 -9.59
CA TYR A 500 7.38 -3.36 -8.49
C TYR A 500 6.90 -4.71 -9.02
N LEU A 501 7.54 -5.79 -8.56
CA LEU A 501 7.21 -7.15 -8.97
C LEU A 501 6.03 -7.65 -8.15
N GLN A 502 4.98 -8.10 -8.83
CA GLN A 502 3.78 -8.64 -8.18
C GLN A 502 3.35 -9.95 -8.83
N LEU A 503 3.13 -10.98 -8.02
CA LEU A 503 2.45 -12.18 -8.47
C LEU A 503 0.95 -11.91 -8.51
N ASP A 504 0.37 -11.85 -9.71
CA ASP A 504 -1.03 -11.44 -9.92
C ASP A 504 -1.96 -12.66 -9.97
N THR A 505 -1.74 -13.53 -10.95
CA THR A 505 -2.62 -14.66 -11.18
C THR A 505 -1.84 -15.97 -11.10
N SER A 506 -2.39 -16.92 -10.35
CA SER A 506 -1.86 -18.27 -10.27
C SER A 506 -2.99 -19.27 -10.55
N ASN A 507 -2.91 -19.93 -11.70
CA ASN A 507 -3.84 -20.99 -12.07
C ASN A 507 -3.24 -22.34 -11.71
N VAL A 508 -4.02 -23.16 -11.03
CA VAL A 508 -3.62 -24.52 -10.64
C VAL A 508 -4.59 -25.52 -11.24
N GLU A 509 -4.10 -26.31 -12.21
CA GLU A 509 -4.80 -27.45 -12.79
C GLU A 509 -4.37 -28.73 -12.08
N MET A 510 -5.33 -29.43 -11.46
CA MET A 510 -5.06 -30.69 -10.78
C MET A 510 -5.23 -31.87 -11.74
N VAL A 511 -4.19 -32.68 -11.87
CA VAL A 511 -4.17 -33.88 -12.74
C VAL A 511 -3.89 -35.10 -11.90
N ILE A 512 -4.66 -36.16 -12.12
CA ILE A 512 -4.42 -37.43 -11.44
C ILE A 512 -3.13 -38.02 -12.00
N ASP A 513 -2.22 -38.41 -11.11
CA ASP A 513 -1.02 -39.13 -11.47
C ASP A 513 -1.37 -40.63 -11.61
N GLU A 514 -1.69 -41.04 -12.82
CA GLU A 514 -1.95 -42.44 -13.15
C GLU A 514 -0.62 -43.15 -13.38
N ILE A 515 -0.25 -44.02 -12.45
CA ILE A 515 0.81 -44.98 -12.70
C ILE A 515 0.27 -45.96 -13.77
N ALA A 516 0.78 -45.80 -14.98
CA ALA A 516 0.48 -46.78 -16.04
C ALA A 516 0.83 -48.18 -15.53
N SER A 517 -0.18 -49.00 -15.25
CA SER A 517 0.04 -50.40 -14.97
C SER A 517 0.66 -50.99 -16.22
N GLY A 518 1.88 -51.52 -16.14
CA GLY A 518 2.61 -52.14 -17.26
C GLY A 518 1.95 -53.40 -17.80
N ALA A 519 0.63 -53.41 -17.94
CA ALA A 519 -0.19 -54.53 -18.37
C ALA A 519 -0.46 -54.54 -19.89
N ASP A 520 0.27 -53.74 -20.67
CA ASP A 520 0.18 -53.86 -22.12
C ASP A 520 1.09 -54.95 -22.64
N PRO A 521 0.53 -56.06 -23.10
CA PRO A 521 1.31 -57.18 -23.59
C PRO A 521 2.05 -56.91 -24.92
N SER A 522 1.75 -55.80 -25.61
CA SER A 522 2.40 -55.45 -26.88
C SER A 522 3.59 -54.48 -26.71
N GLY A 523 3.75 -53.85 -25.57
CA GLY A 523 4.86 -52.94 -25.26
C GLY A 523 4.95 -51.69 -26.15
N SER A 524 3.88 -51.32 -26.86
CA SER A 524 3.91 -50.23 -27.87
C SER A 524 2.64 -49.41 -27.98
N THR A 525 1.76 -49.43 -27.00
CA THR A 525 0.64 -48.46 -26.94
C THR A 525 1.13 -47.11 -26.40
N TYR A 526 1.22 -46.17 -27.28
CA TYR A 526 1.32 -44.76 -26.88
C TYR A 526 0.02 -44.05 -27.21
N THR A 527 -0.53 -43.39 -26.26
CA THR A 527 -1.59 -42.41 -26.50
C THR A 527 -0.91 -41.14 -26.96
N VAL A 528 -1.14 -40.77 -28.21
CA VAL A 528 -0.78 -39.42 -28.67
C VAL A 528 -1.78 -38.44 -28.03
N THR A 529 -1.54 -38.07 -26.81
CA THR A 529 -2.11 -36.82 -26.31
C THR A 529 -1.38 -35.71 -27.03
N PRO A 530 -2.07 -34.84 -27.77
CA PRO A 530 -1.44 -33.64 -28.30
C PRO A 530 -0.92 -32.81 -27.12
N SER A 531 0.36 -33.03 -26.79
CA SER A 531 1.06 -32.27 -25.73
C SER A 531 1.42 -30.85 -26.20
N TYR A 532 1.04 -30.52 -27.41
CA TYR A 532 1.26 -29.20 -27.95
C TYR A 532 0.19 -28.27 -27.40
N LYS A 533 0.58 -27.41 -26.45
CA LYS A 533 -0.24 -26.26 -26.16
C LYS A 533 -0.53 -25.55 -27.48
N THR A 534 -1.79 -25.45 -27.80
CA THR A 534 -2.23 -24.64 -28.94
C THR A 534 -1.63 -23.24 -28.77
N LYS A 535 -0.94 -22.73 -29.80
CA LYS A 535 -0.32 -21.41 -29.77
C LYS A 535 -1.39 -20.39 -29.37
N LYS A 536 -1.24 -19.80 -28.19
CA LYS A 536 -2.15 -18.74 -27.75
C LYS A 536 -1.82 -17.48 -28.54
N LEU A 537 -2.75 -16.95 -29.33
CA LEU A 537 -2.56 -15.74 -30.13
C LEU A 537 -2.90 -14.49 -29.33
N VAL A 538 -3.89 -14.57 -28.48
CA VAL A 538 -4.40 -13.44 -27.68
C VAL A 538 -4.30 -13.78 -26.20
N ARG A 539 -4.37 -12.70 -25.41
CA ARG A 539 -4.39 -12.80 -23.95
C ARG A 539 -5.80 -13.14 -23.41
#